data_b3295202e3b47933a96973055bb2cbb0
#
_entry.id   b3295202e3b47933a96973055bb2cbb0
#
_cell.length_a   1.000
_cell.length_b   1.000
_cell.length_c   1.000
_cell.angle_alpha   90.00
_cell.angle_beta   90.00
_cell.angle_gamma   90.00
#
_symmetry.space_group_name_H-M   'P 1'
#
loop_
_entity.id
_entity.type
_entity.pdbx_description
1 polymer ?
#
loop_
_entity_poly.entity_id
_entity_poly.type
_entity_poly.pdbx_seq_one_letter_code
_entity_poly.pdbx_strand_id
1 'polypeptide(L)'
;MGYPHPKIVCHRGVKTFAPENTPLAIDLAIGLGFNIVEIDVRQTKDGVPVVLHDSSANRTTDGSGEIKEMNYVDVCKLDAGSWFNPFFAGEPVPRLEDVLTHVKGYLEVYIEIKEAEPEILFELVQRFDMFRDCFFWCKDIKVMDKLRLLNKDVRLMARRYDFPTLKDVIERHNPQVVEFDGLKFTNKELKYCKELGILSMPYYTGSKLSVLKKLIDSGADILNLGNPKLIEKIIIDEGKND
;
A
#
# COMPACT_ATOMS: atom_id res chain seq x y z
N MET A 1 -22.31 -8.99 1.52
CA MET A 1 -22.93 -7.86 0.81
C MET A 1 -21.80 -6.96 0.40
N GLY A 2 -21.58 -6.74 -0.91
CA GLY A 2 -20.51 -5.88 -1.40
C GLY A 2 -20.78 -4.44 -0.96
N TYR A 3 -19.77 -3.77 -0.45
CA TYR A 3 -19.84 -2.34 -0.20
C TYR A 3 -20.13 -1.63 -1.54
N PRO A 4 -21.13 -0.73 -1.61
CA PRO A 4 -21.46 0.00 -2.84
C PRO A 4 -20.40 1.02 -3.24
N HIS A 5 -19.34 1.18 -2.46
CA HIS A 5 -18.22 2.10 -2.65
C HIS A 5 -16.92 1.35 -2.94
N PRO A 6 -15.96 1.96 -3.69
CA PRO A 6 -14.66 1.36 -3.90
C PRO A 6 -13.94 1.10 -2.57
N LYS A 7 -13.14 0.03 -2.52
CA LYS A 7 -12.20 -0.17 -1.39
C LYS A 7 -11.20 0.96 -1.35
N ILE A 8 -10.81 1.40 -0.15
CA ILE A 8 -9.85 2.48 0.02
C ILE A 8 -8.52 1.94 0.53
N VAL A 9 -7.44 2.29 -0.18
CA VAL A 9 -6.05 2.09 0.26
C VAL A 9 -5.57 3.34 0.98
N CYS A 10 -5.09 3.17 2.20
CA CYS A 10 -4.35 4.20 2.92
C CYS A 10 -2.87 4.09 2.57
N HIS A 11 -2.37 5.00 1.72
CA HIS A 11 -0.97 5.05 1.28
C HIS A 11 -0.04 5.38 2.45
N ARG A 12 0.74 4.40 2.92
CA ARG A 12 1.59 4.39 4.13
C ARG A 12 0.80 4.57 5.43
N GLY A 13 -0.41 4.03 5.50
CA GLY A 13 -1.35 4.30 6.58
C GLY A 13 -2.03 5.66 6.47
N VAL A 14 -2.65 6.14 7.54
CA VAL A 14 -3.30 7.47 7.56
C VAL A 14 -2.28 8.56 7.85
N LYS A 15 -1.28 8.68 6.96
CA LYS A 15 -0.09 9.54 7.09
C LYS A 15 -0.37 11.04 7.20
N THR A 16 -1.61 11.47 7.03
CA THR A 16 -1.99 12.87 7.24
C THR A 16 -2.25 13.21 8.70
N PHE A 17 -2.36 12.20 9.57
CA PHE A 17 -2.64 12.35 11.00
C PHE A 17 -1.64 11.64 11.91
N ALA A 18 -0.84 10.73 11.35
CA ALA A 18 0.21 9.99 12.06
C ALA A 18 1.46 9.86 11.17
N PRO A 19 2.64 9.58 11.76
CA PRO A 19 3.85 9.33 10.99
C PRO A 19 3.66 8.15 10.02
N GLU A 20 4.09 8.33 8.78
CA GLU A 20 3.95 7.30 7.72
C GLU A 20 4.63 5.99 8.09
N ASN A 21 4.05 4.85 7.66
CA ASN A 21 4.62 3.51 7.86
C ASN A 21 4.78 3.09 9.33
N THR A 22 4.09 3.72 10.27
CA THR A 22 4.13 3.36 11.70
C THR A 22 2.90 2.56 12.13
N PRO A 23 2.98 1.81 13.25
CA PRO A 23 1.82 1.15 13.82
C PRO A 23 0.65 2.10 14.04
N LEU A 24 0.89 3.30 14.53
CA LEU A 24 -0.17 4.30 14.78
C LEU A 24 -0.89 4.72 13.48
N ALA A 25 -0.17 4.92 12.37
CA ALA A 25 -0.80 5.24 11.08
C ALA A 25 -1.67 4.09 10.56
N ILE A 26 -1.32 2.85 10.89
CA ILE A 26 -2.08 1.64 10.56
C ILE A 26 -3.30 1.52 11.49
N ASP A 27 -3.14 1.75 12.80
CA ASP A 27 -4.24 1.77 13.78
C ASP A 27 -5.34 2.75 13.38
N LEU A 28 -4.95 3.92 12.90
CA LEU A 28 -5.90 4.90 12.38
C LEU A 28 -6.65 4.38 11.15
N ALA A 29 -5.98 3.61 10.28
CA ALA A 29 -6.67 3.00 9.12
C ALA A 29 -7.71 1.97 9.57
N ILE A 30 -7.40 1.14 10.56
CA ILE A 30 -8.34 0.17 11.16
C ILE A 30 -9.49 0.92 11.85
N GLY A 31 -9.18 1.87 12.73
CA GLY A 31 -10.17 2.61 13.52
C GLY A 31 -11.14 3.44 12.70
N LEU A 32 -10.72 3.90 11.52
CA LEU A 32 -11.55 4.63 10.55
C LEU A 32 -12.27 3.71 9.56
N GLY A 33 -12.13 2.37 9.68
CA GLY A 33 -12.84 1.41 8.86
C GLY A 33 -12.40 1.36 7.40
N PHE A 34 -11.15 1.72 7.08
CA PHE A 34 -10.60 1.56 5.76
C PHE A 34 -10.34 0.08 5.43
N ASN A 35 -10.13 -0.24 4.17
CA ASN A 35 -10.11 -1.62 3.68
C ASN A 35 -8.71 -2.18 3.49
N ILE A 36 -7.77 -1.33 3.06
CA ILE A 36 -6.43 -1.72 2.64
C ILE A 36 -5.43 -0.71 3.20
N VAL A 37 -4.31 -1.19 3.73
CA VAL A 37 -3.15 -0.37 4.02
C VAL A 37 -2.05 -0.66 3.00
N GLU A 38 -1.46 0.38 2.46
CA GLU A 38 -0.22 0.24 1.69
C GLU A 38 0.96 0.53 2.61
N ILE A 39 2.01 -0.28 2.47
CA ILE A 39 3.24 -0.21 3.24
C ILE A 39 4.46 -0.42 2.35
N ASP A 40 5.54 0.31 2.66
CA ASP A 40 6.83 0.19 1.99
C ASP A 40 7.76 -0.76 2.75
N VAL A 41 8.29 -1.79 2.09
CA VAL A 41 9.14 -2.80 2.77
C VAL A 41 10.58 -2.73 2.29
N ARG A 42 11.49 -2.68 3.27
CA ARG A 42 12.94 -2.80 3.12
C ARG A 42 13.47 -3.93 3.97
N GLN A 43 14.72 -4.29 3.75
CA GLN A 43 15.39 -5.33 4.52
C GLN A 43 16.64 -4.79 5.18
N THR A 44 16.83 -5.14 6.44
CA THR A 44 18.04 -4.82 7.22
C THR A 44 19.23 -5.68 6.78
N LYS A 45 20.43 -5.32 7.23
CA LYS A 45 21.67 -6.07 6.96
C LYS A 45 21.60 -7.54 7.38
N ASP A 46 20.96 -7.82 8.50
CA ASP A 46 20.76 -9.16 9.05
C ASP A 46 19.48 -9.86 8.53
N GLY A 47 18.87 -9.31 7.47
CA GLY A 47 17.81 -9.97 6.72
C GLY A 47 16.39 -9.76 7.25
N VAL A 48 16.16 -8.87 8.21
CA VAL A 48 14.83 -8.63 8.79
C VAL A 48 14.05 -7.64 7.91
N PRO A 49 12.84 -7.98 7.39
CA PRO A 49 11.99 -7.04 6.70
C PRO A 49 11.38 -6.01 7.66
N VAL A 50 11.60 -4.72 7.37
CA VAL A 50 11.10 -3.57 8.12
C VAL A 50 10.25 -2.66 7.22
N VAL A 51 9.34 -1.89 7.83
CA VAL A 51 8.42 -1.03 7.09
C VAL A 51 8.92 0.41 7.13
N LEU A 52 9.50 0.86 6.01
CA LEU A 52 10.07 2.20 5.85
C LEU A 52 10.25 2.52 4.36
N HIS A 53 9.89 3.74 3.93
CA HIS A 53 9.93 4.11 2.52
C HIS A 53 11.33 4.35 1.97
N ASP A 54 12.11 5.24 2.64
CA ASP A 54 13.41 5.68 2.13
C ASP A 54 14.48 4.59 2.32
N SER A 55 15.55 4.62 1.55
CA SER A 55 16.68 3.71 1.74
C SER A 55 17.44 4.00 3.04
N SER A 56 17.36 5.23 3.52
CA SER A 56 18.00 5.67 4.75
C SER A 56 17.01 6.03 5.85
N ALA A 57 17.45 5.96 7.10
CA ALA A 57 16.71 6.35 8.28
C ALA A 57 16.46 7.87 8.40
N ASN A 58 17.18 8.70 7.63
CA ASN A 58 17.37 10.13 7.86
C ASN A 58 16.10 10.98 7.88
N ARG A 59 15.10 10.70 7.02
CA ARG A 59 13.94 11.59 6.85
C ARG A 59 12.85 11.35 7.88
N THR A 60 12.60 10.11 8.19
CA THR A 60 11.43 9.68 8.98
C THR A 60 11.80 9.02 10.30
N THR A 61 13.04 9.18 10.74
CA THR A 61 13.49 8.75 12.08
C THR A 61 14.48 9.75 12.68
N ASP A 62 14.82 9.55 13.94
CA ASP A 62 15.88 10.29 14.65
C ASP A 62 17.29 9.78 14.35
N GLY A 63 17.41 8.68 13.58
CA GLY A 63 18.68 8.09 13.19
C GLY A 63 19.20 8.52 11.81
N SER A 64 20.33 7.94 11.43
CA SER A 64 20.96 8.21 10.13
C SER A 64 21.67 6.97 9.57
N GLY A 65 21.75 6.86 8.23
CA GLY A 65 22.41 5.76 7.52
C GLY A 65 21.43 4.90 6.74
N GLU A 66 22.00 4.03 5.89
CA GLU A 66 21.23 3.14 5.01
C GLU A 66 20.69 1.95 5.80
N ILE A 67 19.40 1.66 5.65
CA ILE A 67 18.73 0.56 6.37
C ILE A 67 19.39 -0.80 6.10
N LYS A 68 19.80 -1.05 4.86
CA LYS A 68 20.49 -2.30 4.48
C LYS A 68 21.89 -2.48 5.11
N GLU A 69 22.46 -1.44 5.66
CA GLU A 69 23.74 -1.51 6.40
C GLU A 69 23.55 -1.61 7.91
N MET A 70 22.31 -1.49 8.40
CA MET A 70 21.96 -1.57 9.83
C MET A 70 21.43 -2.95 10.18
N ASN A 71 21.81 -3.48 11.34
CA ASN A 71 21.14 -4.66 11.90
C ASN A 71 19.79 -4.26 12.52
N TYR A 72 18.85 -5.19 12.58
CA TYR A 72 17.54 -4.90 13.16
C TYR A 72 17.61 -4.39 14.61
N VAL A 73 18.57 -4.90 15.40
CA VAL A 73 18.79 -4.45 16.79
C VAL A 73 19.06 -2.95 16.91
N ASP A 74 19.52 -2.30 15.85
CA ASP A 74 19.74 -0.86 15.80
C ASP A 74 18.54 -0.14 15.19
N VAL A 75 17.91 -0.71 14.15
CA VAL A 75 16.69 -0.16 13.54
C VAL A 75 15.52 -0.10 14.53
N CYS A 76 15.37 -1.11 15.41
CA CYS A 76 14.28 -1.14 16.41
C CYS A 76 14.38 -0.09 17.52
N LYS A 77 15.51 0.62 17.62
CA LYS A 77 15.72 1.73 18.58
C LYS A 77 15.37 3.10 18.00
N LEU A 78 15.16 3.18 16.68
CA LEU A 78 14.86 4.42 15.99
C LEU A 78 13.46 4.92 16.35
N ASP A 79 13.37 6.22 16.58
CA ASP A 79 12.11 6.93 16.76
C ASP A 79 11.60 7.40 15.38
N ALA A 80 10.55 6.75 14.89
CA ALA A 80 9.91 7.07 13.62
C ALA A 80 8.73 8.05 13.76
N GLY A 81 8.52 8.65 14.93
CA GLY A 81 7.40 9.54 15.23
C GLY A 81 7.75 11.00 15.40
N SER A 82 8.82 11.31 16.11
CA SER A 82 9.19 12.68 16.52
C SER A 82 9.39 13.65 15.34
N TRP A 83 9.84 13.17 14.17
CA TRP A 83 10.00 13.99 12.97
C TRP A 83 8.68 14.58 12.47
N PHE A 84 7.58 13.83 12.68
CA PHE A 84 6.24 14.25 12.26
C PHE A 84 5.67 15.26 13.28
N ASN A 85 5.70 14.91 14.55
CA ASN A 85 5.35 15.79 15.67
C ASN A 85 5.91 15.19 16.97
N PRO A 86 6.48 16.00 17.91
CA PRO A 86 6.99 15.51 19.19
C PRO A 86 5.98 14.69 20.02
N PHE A 87 4.68 14.87 19.78
CA PHE A 87 3.63 14.08 20.43
C PHE A 87 3.71 12.59 20.10
N PHE A 88 4.30 12.24 18.96
CA PHE A 88 4.46 10.86 18.49
C PHE A 88 5.85 10.26 18.81
N ALA A 89 6.59 10.89 19.70
CA ALA A 89 7.90 10.37 20.11
C ALA A 89 7.81 8.94 20.63
N GLY A 90 8.73 8.09 20.16
CA GLY A 90 8.79 6.67 20.53
C GLY A 90 8.01 5.73 19.60
N GLU A 91 7.38 6.24 18.53
CA GLU A 91 6.83 5.35 17.48
C GLU A 91 7.98 4.57 16.81
N PRO A 92 7.89 3.22 16.73
CA PRO A 92 8.98 2.41 16.18
C PRO A 92 8.93 2.34 14.66
N VAL A 93 10.07 1.96 14.07
CA VAL A 93 10.08 1.35 12.72
C VAL A 93 9.63 -0.11 12.87
N PRO A 94 8.43 -0.49 12.39
CA PRO A 94 7.90 -1.83 12.64
C PRO A 94 8.54 -2.88 11.70
N ARG A 95 8.61 -4.14 12.16
CA ARG A 95 8.87 -5.27 11.28
C ARG A 95 7.63 -5.59 10.46
N LEU A 96 7.84 -6.14 9.26
CA LEU A 96 6.72 -6.63 8.46
C LEU A 96 5.87 -7.67 9.22
N GLU A 97 6.49 -8.59 9.97
CA GLU A 97 5.77 -9.61 10.73
C GLU A 97 4.86 -9.02 11.82
N ASP A 98 5.29 -7.91 12.48
CA ASP A 98 4.47 -7.21 13.47
C ASP A 98 3.26 -6.57 12.80
N VAL A 99 3.45 -5.94 11.62
CA VAL A 99 2.36 -5.37 10.84
C VAL A 99 1.37 -6.45 10.38
N LEU A 100 1.85 -7.57 9.81
CA LEU A 100 0.98 -8.65 9.37
C LEU A 100 0.16 -9.24 10.52
N THR A 101 0.77 -9.42 11.69
CA THR A 101 0.07 -9.88 12.90
C THR A 101 -1.04 -8.91 13.30
N HIS A 102 -0.74 -7.61 13.25
CA HIS A 102 -1.61 -6.56 13.73
C HIS A 102 -2.83 -6.34 12.82
N VAL A 103 -2.63 -6.37 11.51
CA VAL A 103 -3.71 -6.09 10.53
C VAL A 103 -4.56 -7.31 10.18
N LYS A 104 -4.15 -8.51 10.58
CA LYS A 104 -4.85 -9.75 10.23
C LYS A 104 -6.31 -9.72 10.67
N GLY A 105 -7.22 -9.93 9.71
CA GLY A 105 -8.66 -9.89 9.93
C GLY A 105 -9.29 -8.49 9.92
N TYR A 106 -8.49 -7.44 9.79
CA TYR A 106 -8.95 -6.05 9.71
C TYR A 106 -8.71 -5.42 8.34
N LEU A 107 -7.50 -5.55 7.79
CA LEU A 107 -7.09 -4.90 6.54
C LEU A 107 -6.46 -5.90 5.58
N GLU A 108 -6.69 -5.70 4.27
CA GLU A 108 -5.78 -6.20 3.23
C GLU A 108 -4.50 -5.36 3.24
N VAL A 109 -3.39 -5.93 2.76
CA VAL A 109 -2.10 -5.24 2.71
C VAL A 109 -1.58 -5.14 1.28
N TYR A 110 -1.34 -3.93 0.82
CA TYR A 110 -0.56 -3.66 -0.37
C TYR A 110 0.92 -3.50 0.05
N ILE A 111 1.76 -4.46 -0.32
CA ILE A 111 3.20 -4.48 0.00
C ILE A 111 3.98 -3.92 -1.19
N GLU A 112 4.48 -2.68 -1.07
CA GLU A 112 5.44 -2.13 -2.02
C GLU A 112 6.86 -2.56 -1.60
N ILE A 113 7.50 -3.40 -2.42
CA ILE A 113 8.85 -3.88 -2.15
C ILE A 113 9.85 -2.84 -2.67
N LYS A 114 10.52 -2.12 -1.74
CA LYS A 114 11.56 -1.15 -2.08
C LYS A 114 12.92 -1.83 -2.24
N GLU A 115 13.31 -2.66 -1.29
CA GLU A 115 14.57 -3.40 -1.28
C GLU A 115 14.48 -4.53 -0.25
N ALA A 116 14.02 -5.71 -0.69
CA ALA A 116 13.94 -6.90 0.15
C ALA A 116 13.90 -8.17 -0.72
N GLU A 117 14.35 -9.30 -0.19
CA GLU A 117 14.27 -10.59 -0.86
C GLU A 117 12.82 -11.06 -0.93
N PRO A 118 12.26 -11.28 -2.13
CA PRO A 118 10.85 -11.63 -2.30
C PRO A 118 10.48 -12.97 -1.67
N GLU A 119 11.43 -13.91 -1.56
CA GLU A 119 11.25 -15.20 -0.93
C GLU A 119 10.90 -15.05 0.56
N ILE A 120 11.62 -14.19 1.28
CA ILE A 120 11.38 -13.92 2.71
C ILE A 120 10.00 -13.29 2.92
N LEU A 121 9.63 -12.32 2.06
CA LEU A 121 8.33 -11.66 2.15
C LEU A 121 7.19 -12.64 1.86
N PHE A 122 7.36 -13.49 0.86
CA PHE A 122 6.39 -14.50 0.50
C PHE A 122 6.19 -15.54 1.62
N GLU A 123 7.29 -16.04 2.23
CA GLU A 123 7.25 -16.96 3.38
C GLU A 123 6.55 -16.33 4.59
N LEU A 124 6.81 -15.04 4.88
CA LEU A 124 6.12 -14.31 5.96
C LEU A 124 4.62 -14.28 5.73
N VAL A 125 4.19 -13.83 4.55
CA VAL A 125 2.76 -13.75 4.22
C VAL A 125 2.06 -15.12 4.31
N GLN A 126 2.74 -16.19 3.91
CA GLN A 126 2.22 -17.56 4.07
C GLN A 126 2.16 -17.97 5.54
N ARG A 127 3.24 -17.75 6.30
CA ARG A 127 3.32 -18.10 7.73
C ARG A 127 2.23 -17.43 8.56
N PHE A 128 1.88 -16.21 8.22
CA PHE A 128 0.79 -15.47 8.87
C PHE A 128 -0.59 -15.78 8.29
N ASP A 129 -0.70 -16.68 7.30
CA ASP A 129 -1.96 -17.02 6.62
C ASP A 129 -2.68 -15.78 6.06
N MET A 130 -1.90 -14.89 5.41
CA MET A 130 -2.38 -13.65 4.77
C MET A 130 -2.16 -13.64 3.26
N PHE A 131 -1.91 -14.79 2.66
CA PHE A 131 -1.61 -14.90 1.23
C PHE A 131 -2.72 -14.31 0.34
N ARG A 132 -3.98 -14.44 0.75
CA ARG A 132 -5.14 -13.88 0.02
C ARG A 132 -5.43 -12.42 0.34
N ASP A 133 -4.90 -11.94 1.47
CA ASP A 133 -5.14 -10.57 1.95
C ASP A 133 -3.99 -9.63 1.59
N CYS A 134 -2.90 -10.16 1.00
CA CYS A 134 -1.77 -9.35 0.53
C CYS A 134 -1.68 -9.33 -0.99
N PHE A 135 -1.22 -8.21 -1.54
CA PHE A 135 -0.75 -8.12 -2.92
C PHE A 135 0.52 -7.29 -2.99
N PHE A 136 1.36 -7.60 -3.99
CA PHE A 136 2.72 -7.09 -4.06
C PHE A 136 2.95 -6.23 -5.29
N TRP A 137 3.81 -5.25 -5.15
CA TRP A 137 4.43 -4.54 -6.26
C TRP A 137 5.88 -4.21 -5.96
N CYS A 138 6.71 -4.26 -7.00
CA CYS A 138 8.08 -3.79 -6.99
C CYS A 138 8.39 -3.09 -8.31
N LYS A 139 9.20 -2.03 -8.25
CA LYS A 139 9.69 -1.36 -9.47
C LYS A 139 10.63 -2.27 -10.27
N ASP A 140 11.39 -3.13 -9.60
CA ASP A 140 12.23 -4.12 -10.27
C ASP A 140 11.38 -5.30 -10.74
N ILE A 141 11.28 -5.42 -12.06
CA ILE A 141 10.52 -6.47 -12.73
C ILE A 141 11.02 -7.89 -12.38
N LYS A 142 12.32 -8.03 -12.06
CA LYS A 142 12.89 -9.33 -11.67
C LYS A 142 12.35 -9.82 -10.34
N VAL A 143 12.07 -8.91 -9.42
CA VAL A 143 11.43 -9.22 -8.13
C VAL A 143 10.00 -9.70 -8.36
N MET A 144 9.26 -9.04 -9.26
CA MET A 144 7.90 -9.46 -9.64
C MET A 144 7.89 -10.86 -10.30
N ASP A 145 8.86 -11.13 -11.18
CA ASP A 145 9.03 -12.43 -11.81
C ASP A 145 9.36 -13.53 -10.78
N LYS A 146 10.24 -13.25 -9.82
CA LYS A 146 10.55 -14.18 -8.73
C LYS A 146 9.32 -14.52 -7.90
N LEU A 147 8.51 -13.52 -7.49
CA LEU A 147 7.26 -13.74 -6.76
C LEU A 147 6.32 -14.68 -7.54
N ARG A 148 6.17 -14.47 -8.85
CA ARG A 148 5.33 -15.32 -9.70
C ARG A 148 5.88 -16.75 -9.85
N LEU A 149 7.21 -16.92 -9.82
CA LEU A 149 7.85 -18.24 -9.81
C LEU A 149 7.64 -18.98 -8.48
N LEU A 150 7.64 -18.26 -7.33
CA LEU A 150 7.37 -18.85 -6.02
C LEU A 150 5.94 -19.40 -5.94
N ASN A 151 4.98 -18.67 -6.49
CA ASN A 151 3.60 -19.13 -6.58
C ASN A 151 2.87 -18.44 -7.74
N LYS A 152 2.27 -19.28 -8.63
CA LYS A 152 1.48 -18.78 -9.77
C LYS A 152 0.26 -17.95 -9.37
N ASP A 153 -0.27 -18.16 -8.16
CA ASP A 153 -1.49 -17.51 -7.65
C ASP A 153 -1.18 -16.30 -6.75
N VAL A 154 0.12 -15.91 -6.63
CA VAL A 154 0.48 -14.69 -5.88
C VAL A 154 -0.24 -13.47 -6.47
N ARG A 155 -0.86 -12.67 -5.61
CA ARG A 155 -1.54 -11.44 -6.04
C ARG A 155 -0.51 -10.36 -6.33
N LEU A 156 -0.40 -9.96 -7.59
CA LEU A 156 0.49 -8.89 -8.03
C LEU A 156 -0.33 -7.67 -8.45
N MET A 157 0.19 -6.50 -8.14
CA MET A 157 -0.24 -5.24 -8.73
C MET A 157 0.73 -4.86 -9.84
N ALA A 158 0.25 -4.19 -10.89
CA ALA A 158 1.09 -3.60 -11.92
C ALA A 158 0.58 -2.21 -12.28
N ARG A 159 1.47 -1.30 -12.64
CA ARG A 159 1.14 0.07 -12.99
C ARG A 159 0.84 0.20 -14.48
N ARG A 160 -0.34 0.72 -14.82
CA ARG A 160 -0.75 0.97 -16.20
C ARG A 160 0.19 1.95 -16.93
N TYR A 161 0.70 2.92 -16.22
CA TYR A 161 1.51 3.99 -16.80
C TYR A 161 2.99 3.64 -17.01
N ASP A 162 3.43 2.46 -16.58
CA ASP A 162 4.77 1.93 -16.85
C ASP A 162 4.83 1.22 -18.23
N PHE A 163 3.70 1.09 -18.93
CA PHE A 163 3.57 0.36 -20.19
C PHE A 163 2.82 1.19 -21.26
N PRO A 164 3.06 0.94 -22.57
CA PRO A 164 2.36 1.63 -23.64
C PRO A 164 0.85 1.42 -23.60
N THR A 165 0.40 0.19 -23.37
CA THR A 165 -1.03 -0.16 -23.32
C THR A 165 -1.38 -1.00 -22.09
N LEU A 166 -2.68 -1.04 -21.74
CA LEU A 166 -3.19 -1.93 -20.68
C LEU A 166 -2.98 -3.41 -21.03
N LYS A 167 -3.07 -3.75 -22.32
CA LYS A 167 -2.81 -5.11 -22.78
C LYS A 167 -1.39 -5.55 -22.47
N ASP A 168 -0.39 -4.69 -22.70
CA ASP A 168 1.01 -4.99 -22.41
C ASP A 168 1.24 -5.26 -20.91
N VAL A 169 0.56 -4.50 -20.01
CA VAL A 169 0.58 -4.75 -18.57
C VAL A 169 0.08 -6.15 -18.23
N ILE A 170 -1.08 -6.51 -18.80
CA ILE A 170 -1.75 -7.78 -18.51
C ILE A 170 -0.92 -8.95 -19.03
N GLU A 171 -0.45 -8.88 -20.26
CA GLU A 171 0.39 -9.93 -20.88
C GLU A 171 1.71 -10.11 -20.13
N ARG A 172 2.32 -9.01 -19.63
CA ARG A 172 3.61 -9.07 -18.94
C ARG A 172 3.53 -9.62 -17.52
N HIS A 173 2.52 -9.21 -16.75
CA HIS A 173 2.46 -9.48 -15.31
C HIS A 173 1.34 -10.43 -14.89
N ASN A 174 0.32 -10.61 -15.72
CA ASN A 174 -0.92 -11.30 -15.32
C ASN A 174 -1.38 -10.83 -13.92
N PRO A 175 -1.57 -9.51 -13.72
CA PRO A 175 -1.81 -8.94 -12.40
C PRO A 175 -3.23 -9.18 -11.92
N GLN A 176 -3.44 -9.19 -10.62
CA GLN A 176 -4.76 -9.20 -10.00
C GLN A 176 -5.28 -7.79 -9.72
N VAL A 177 -4.36 -6.81 -9.67
CA VAL A 177 -4.68 -5.39 -9.49
C VAL A 177 -3.90 -4.58 -10.53
N VAL A 178 -4.56 -3.62 -11.19
CA VAL A 178 -3.88 -2.64 -12.05
C VAL A 178 -4.06 -1.24 -11.49
N GLU A 179 -2.94 -0.59 -11.19
CA GLU A 179 -2.91 0.80 -10.76
C GLU A 179 -2.90 1.75 -11.96
N PHE A 180 -3.75 2.77 -11.89
CA PHE A 180 -3.87 3.83 -12.88
C PHE A 180 -3.47 5.18 -12.28
N ASP A 181 -2.93 6.10 -13.09
CA ASP A 181 -2.86 7.51 -12.73
C ASP A 181 -4.29 8.05 -12.59
N GLY A 182 -4.65 8.47 -11.39
CA GLY A 182 -6.01 8.93 -11.06
C GLY A 182 -6.51 10.13 -11.87
N LEU A 183 -5.63 10.78 -12.64
CA LEU A 183 -5.98 11.89 -13.52
C LEU A 183 -6.10 11.49 -15.00
N LYS A 184 -5.60 10.30 -15.38
CA LYS A 184 -5.41 9.93 -16.81
C LYS A 184 -6.03 8.59 -17.23
N PHE A 185 -6.75 7.89 -16.35
CA PHE A 185 -7.43 6.67 -16.73
C PHE A 185 -8.70 6.91 -17.55
N THR A 186 -9.18 5.89 -18.24
CA THR A 186 -10.44 5.92 -19.01
C THR A 186 -11.43 4.88 -18.50
N ASN A 187 -12.73 5.17 -18.61
CA ASN A 187 -13.78 4.20 -18.25
C ASN A 187 -13.70 2.91 -19.09
N LYS A 188 -13.17 3.01 -20.32
CA LYS A 188 -12.95 1.83 -21.17
C LYS A 188 -11.89 0.89 -20.58
N GLU A 189 -10.82 1.43 -20.01
CA GLU A 189 -9.79 0.63 -19.34
C GLU A 189 -10.31 -0.03 -18.07
N LEU A 190 -11.09 0.69 -17.24
CA LEU A 190 -11.70 0.11 -16.05
C LEU A 190 -12.67 -1.02 -16.40
N LYS A 191 -13.50 -0.81 -17.42
CA LYS A 191 -14.42 -1.84 -17.92
C LYS A 191 -13.66 -3.07 -18.42
N TYR A 192 -12.57 -2.88 -19.16
CA TYR A 192 -11.75 -3.98 -19.66
C TYR A 192 -11.10 -4.78 -18.52
N CYS A 193 -10.59 -4.12 -17.46
CA CYS A 193 -10.13 -4.80 -16.25
C CYS A 193 -11.24 -5.67 -15.65
N LYS A 194 -12.44 -5.12 -15.48
CA LYS A 194 -13.59 -5.83 -14.92
C LYS A 194 -14.00 -7.06 -15.72
N GLU A 195 -13.98 -6.96 -17.06
CA GLU A 195 -14.28 -8.09 -17.96
C GLU A 195 -13.27 -9.25 -17.80
N LEU A 196 -12.03 -8.94 -17.40
CA LEU A 196 -10.97 -9.91 -17.15
C LEU A 196 -10.86 -10.36 -15.68
N GLY A 197 -11.71 -9.84 -14.78
CA GLY A 197 -11.64 -10.12 -13.35
C GLY A 197 -10.44 -9.48 -12.65
N ILE A 198 -9.86 -8.43 -13.25
CA ILE A 198 -8.74 -7.66 -12.70
C ILE A 198 -9.29 -6.45 -11.96
N LEU A 199 -8.82 -6.23 -10.72
CA LEU A 199 -9.22 -5.07 -9.92
C LEU A 199 -8.54 -3.80 -10.42
N SER A 200 -9.31 -2.76 -10.65
CA SER A 200 -8.84 -1.45 -11.07
C SER A 200 -8.58 -0.56 -9.86
N MET A 201 -7.42 0.11 -9.81
CA MET A 201 -6.97 0.92 -8.66
C MET A 201 -6.39 2.27 -9.10
N PRO A 202 -7.21 3.31 -9.36
CA PRO A 202 -6.70 4.67 -9.52
C PRO A 202 -5.95 5.18 -8.30
N TYR A 203 -4.76 5.76 -8.52
CA TYR A 203 -3.89 6.36 -7.52
C TYR A 203 -3.95 7.89 -7.57
N TYR A 204 -4.20 8.53 -6.42
CA TYR A 204 -4.24 9.98 -6.32
C TYR A 204 -3.77 10.47 -4.94
N THR A 205 -2.72 11.28 -4.92
CA THR A 205 -2.17 11.86 -3.68
C THR A 205 -2.64 13.27 -3.39
N GLY A 206 -3.35 13.90 -4.34
CA GLY A 206 -3.86 15.26 -4.18
C GLY A 206 -5.08 15.35 -3.27
N SER A 207 -5.46 16.60 -2.93
CA SER A 207 -6.58 16.91 -2.02
C SER A 207 -7.76 17.60 -2.71
N LYS A 208 -7.80 17.62 -4.05
CA LYS A 208 -8.86 18.30 -4.79
C LYS A 208 -10.16 17.48 -4.77
N LEU A 209 -11.18 17.97 -4.06
CA LEU A 209 -12.44 17.24 -3.84
C LEU A 209 -13.15 16.87 -5.15
N SER A 210 -13.13 17.72 -6.18
CA SER A 210 -13.73 17.40 -7.49
C SER A 210 -13.05 16.22 -8.21
N VAL A 211 -11.74 15.97 -7.94
CA VAL A 211 -11.03 14.78 -8.46
C VAL A 211 -11.44 13.56 -7.66
N LEU A 212 -11.46 13.67 -6.33
CA LEU A 212 -11.88 12.56 -5.46
C LEU A 212 -13.30 12.11 -5.77
N LYS A 213 -14.23 13.06 -5.96
CA LYS A 213 -15.60 12.75 -6.38
C LYS A 213 -15.63 11.99 -7.69
N LYS A 214 -14.90 12.48 -8.71
CA LYS A 214 -14.78 11.80 -10.01
C LYS A 214 -14.22 10.37 -9.86
N LEU A 215 -13.28 10.16 -8.95
CA LEU A 215 -12.71 8.82 -8.68
C LEU A 215 -13.75 7.89 -8.05
N ILE A 216 -14.50 8.37 -7.06
CA ILE A 216 -15.59 7.61 -6.43
C ILE A 216 -16.64 7.20 -7.46
N ASP A 217 -17.05 8.15 -8.32
CA ASP A 217 -18.09 7.94 -9.35
C ASP A 217 -17.59 7.12 -10.55
N SER A 218 -16.29 6.84 -10.65
CA SER A 218 -15.69 6.17 -11.81
C SER A 218 -16.07 4.71 -11.97
N GLY A 219 -16.53 4.06 -10.89
CA GLY A 219 -16.77 2.61 -10.85
C GLY A 219 -15.49 1.78 -10.72
N ALA A 220 -14.37 2.39 -10.30
CA ALA A 220 -13.16 1.65 -9.92
C ALA A 220 -13.40 0.75 -8.72
N ASP A 221 -12.66 -0.36 -8.63
CA ASP A 221 -12.81 -1.34 -7.55
C ASP A 221 -12.11 -0.89 -6.27
N ILE A 222 -10.98 -0.21 -6.43
CA ILE A 222 -10.11 0.26 -5.34
C ILE A 222 -9.69 1.71 -5.64
N LEU A 223 -9.51 2.55 -4.60
CA LEU A 223 -8.86 3.86 -4.72
C LEU A 223 -7.63 3.90 -3.81
N ASN A 224 -6.46 4.17 -4.37
CA ASN A 224 -5.22 4.37 -3.61
C ASN A 224 -5.02 5.87 -3.37
N LEU A 225 -5.15 6.31 -2.12
CA LEU A 225 -5.26 7.73 -1.78
C LEU A 225 -4.19 8.18 -0.79
N GLY A 226 -3.56 9.30 -1.11
CA GLY A 226 -2.62 9.97 -0.20
C GLY A 226 -3.30 10.64 1.00
N ASN A 227 -4.58 10.99 0.88
CA ASN A 227 -5.40 11.54 1.97
C ASN A 227 -6.79 10.89 1.96
N PRO A 228 -6.92 9.65 2.47
CA PRO A 228 -8.16 8.89 2.39
C PRO A 228 -9.30 9.51 3.20
N LYS A 229 -9.01 10.26 4.28
CA LYS A 229 -10.03 10.89 5.13
C LYS A 229 -10.90 11.94 4.41
N LEU A 230 -10.42 12.50 3.29
CA LEU A 230 -11.22 13.42 2.49
C LEU A 230 -12.45 12.75 1.85
N ILE A 231 -12.44 11.43 1.69
CA ILE A 231 -13.60 10.68 1.21
C ILE A 231 -14.78 10.77 2.17
N GLU A 232 -14.54 10.72 3.48
CA GLU A 232 -15.61 10.85 4.47
C GLU A 232 -16.41 12.15 4.28
N LYS A 233 -15.71 13.25 3.96
CA LYS A 233 -16.39 14.53 3.70
C LYS A 233 -17.33 14.46 2.49
N ILE A 234 -16.92 13.73 1.44
CA ILE A 234 -17.75 13.59 0.23
C ILE A 234 -18.98 12.73 0.52
N ILE A 235 -18.81 11.61 1.22
CA ILE A 235 -19.90 10.68 1.58
C ILE A 235 -20.91 11.37 2.51
N ILE A 236 -20.42 12.11 3.52
CA ILE A 236 -21.29 12.83 4.47
C ILE A 236 -22.07 13.96 3.76
N ASP A 237 -21.46 14.67 2.81
CA ASP A 237 -22.13 15.74 2.09
C ASP A 237 -23.17 15.22 1.09
N GLU A 238 -22.98 14.02 0.55
CA GLU A 238 -24.00 13.36 -0.30
C GLU A 238 -25.18 12.82 0.51
N GLY A 239 -24.92 12.20 1.68
CA GLY A 239 -25.98 11.70 2.58
C GLY A 239 -26.81 12.80 3.27
N LYS A 240 -26.44 14.08 3.13
CA LYS A 240 -27.25 15.21 3.62
C LYS A 240 -28.18 15.81 2.55
N ASN A 241 -28.04 15.37 1.31
CA ASN A 241 -28.81 15.86 0.17
C ASN A 241 -29.91 14.87 -0.29
N ASP A 242 -30.00 13.72 0.36
CA ASP A 242 -31.08 12.72 0.27
C ASP A 242 -32.02 12.83 1.51
#